data_51823d4cd839969ebf86677161fcd2b0
#
_entry.id   51823d4cd839969ebf86677161fcd2b0
#
_cell.length_a   1.000
_cell.length_b   1.000
_cell.length_c   1.000
_cell.angle_alpha   90.00
_cell.angle_beta   90.00
_cell.angle_gamma   90.00
#
_symmetry.space_group_name_H-M   'P 1'
#
loop_
_entity.id
_entity.type
_entity.pdbx_description
1 polymer ?
#
loop_
_entity_poly.entity_id
_entity_poly.type
_entity_poly.pdbx_seq_one_letter_code
_entity_poly.pdbx_strand_id
1 'polypeptide(L)'
;MNIMDNKTVTMAHGAGGRQTSELIDEVFKAHFANPDLTADDAAVLVPPAGKMAVSTDGFIVSPAFFPGGNIGKLSICGTVNDLACMGAKPMYLTCAFVIEEGFPMEKLEEIAAAMEKTAKEAGVRIVSGDT
;
A
#
# COMPACT_ATOMS: atom_id res chain seq x y z
N MET A 1 25.22 -3.06 -11.33
CA MET A 1 24.85 -1.99 -10.40
C MET A 1 23.54 -1.42 -10.89
N ASN A 2 22.47 -1.74 -10.20
CA ASN A 2 21.13 -1.33 -10.62
C ASN A 2 21.02 0.19 -10.37
N ILE A 3 20.49 0.94 -11.32
CA ILE A 3 20.31 2.42 -11.21
C ILE A 3 19.44 2.82 -10.01
N MET A 4 18.74 1.87 -9.39
CA MET A 4 17.91 2.04 -8.19
C MET A 4 18.71 2.10 -6.87
N ASP A 5 19.96 1.64 -6.82
CA ASP A 5 20.71 1.41 -5.57
C ASP A 5 21.05 2.68 -4.76
N ASN A 6 20.81 3.89 -5.29
CA ASN A 6 21.07 5.15 -4.60
C ASN A 6 19.91 6.17 -4.65
N LYS A 7 18.74 5.76 -5.13
CA LYS A 7 17.57 6.67 -5.17
C LYS A 7 16.90 6.73 -3.80
N THR A 8 16.57 7.93 -3.36
CA THR A 8 15.79 8.19 -2.16
C THR A 8 14.52 8.94 -2.50
N VAL A 9 13.52 8.83 -1.62
CA VAL A 9 12.31 9.64 -1.70
C VAL A 9 12.66 11.10 -1.40
N THR A 10 12.15 12.01 -2.20
CA THR A 10 12.30 13.47 -2.02
C THR A 10 10.94 14.14 -1.95
N MET A 11 10.89 15.39 -1.54
CA MET A 11 9.64 16.18 -1.52
C MET A 11 8.94 16.23 -2.89
N ALA A 12 9.69 16.16 -3.98
CA ALA A 12 9.13 16.16 -5.33
C ALA A 12 8.28 14.92 -5.65
N HIS A 13 8.50 13.80 -4.96
CA HIS A 13 7.68 12.59 -5.11
C HIS A 13 6.26 12.75 -4.51
N GLY A 14 6.04 13.72 -3.64
CA GLY A 14 4.73 14.04 -3.08
C GLY A 14 4.08 15.31 -3.66
N ALA A 15 4.72 15.99 -4.60
CA ALA A 15 4.26 17.28 -5.12
C ALA A 15 3.21 17.20 -6.25
N GLY A 16 2.80 15.99 -6.64
CA GLY A 16 1.80 15.79 -7.71
C GLY A 16 2.32 15.95 -9.14
N GLY A 17 3.65 16.03 -9.31
CA GLY A 17 4.30 16.17 -10.62
C GLY A 17 4.79 14.86 -11.22
N ARG A 18 5.72 14.97 -12.19
CA ARG A 18 6.28 13.82 -12.90
C ARG A 18 6.89 12.79 -11.96
N GLN A 19 7.63 13.21 -10.95
CA GLN A 19 8.27 12.29 -10.00
C GLN A 19 7.24 11.52 -9.16
N THR A 20 6.11 12.15 -8.83
CA THR A 20 4.98 11.46 -8.18
C THR A 20 4.42 10.38 -9.10
N SER A 21 4.19 10.70 -10.36
CA SER A 21 3.68 9.74 -11.35
C SER A 21 4.65 8.58 -11.56
N GLU A 22 5.95 8.86 -11.66
CA GLU A 22 6.99 7.84 -11.77
C GLU A 22 7.01 6.91 -10.54
N LEU A 23 6.92 7.46 -9.33
CA LEU A 23 6.83 6.66 -8.09
C LEU A 23 5.59 5.76 -8.08
N ILE A 24 4.44 6.31 -8.45
CA ILE A 24 3.19 5.55 -8.51
C ILE A 24 3.31 4.40 -9.51
N ASP A 25 3.82 4.67 -10.70
CA ASP A 25 3.90 3.67 -11.77
C ASP A 25 4.97 2.60 -11.48
N GLU A 26 6.16 3.01 -11.05
CA GLU A 26 7.31 2.11 -10.86
C GLU A 26 7.23 1.27 -9.58
N VAL A 27 6.61 1.80 -8.52
CA VAL A 27 6.53 1.10 -7.23
C VAL A 27 5.11 0.63 -6.95
N PHE A 28 4.15 1.53 -6.82
CA PHE A 28 2.84 1.15 -6.31
C PHE A 28 2.01 0.35 -7.31
N LYS A 29 1.90 0.80 -8.55
CA LYS A 29 1.18 0.05 -9.59
C LYS A 29 1.89 -1.25 -9.96
N ALA A 30 3.21 -1.27 -9.93
CA ALA A 30 3.97 -2.50 -10.20
C ALA A 30 3.60 -3.63 -9.23
N HIS A 31 3.31 -3.30 -7.97
CA HIS A 31 2.98 -4.28 -6.94
C HIS A 31 1.47 -4.44 -6.69
N PHE A 32 0.68 -3.37 -6.88
CA PHE A 32 -0.74 -3.36 -6.50
C PHE A 32 -1.70 -3.50 -7.68
N ALA A 33 -1.19 -3.67 -8.90
CA ALA A 33 -2.01 -3.76 -10.10
C ALA A 33 -3.12 -4.82 -9.97
N ASN A 34 -4.36 -4.41 -10.20
CA ASN A 34 -5.55 -5.25 -10.26
C ASN A 34 -6.64 -4.51 -11.04
N PRO A 35 -7.73 -5.19 -11.47
CA PRO A 35 -8.77 -4.56 -12.29
C PRO A 35 -9.49 -3.37 -11.65
N ASP A 36 -9.49 -3.28 -10.32
CA ASP A 36 -10.18 -2.24 -9.58
C ASP A 36 -9.28 -1.04 -9.25
N LEU A 37 -7.96 -1.17 -9.45
CA LEU A 37 -6.99 -0.08 -9.28
C LEU A 37 -6.84 0.69 -10.60
N THR A 38 -7.43 1.86 -10.68
CA THR A 38 -7.35 2.77 -11.84
C THR A 38 -6.44 3.96 -11.55
N ALA A 39 -6.22 4.80 -12.56
CA ALA A 39 -5.47 6.04 -12.42
C ALA A 39 -6.36 7.24 -12.01
N ASP A 40 -7.60 6.98 -11.66
CA ASP A 40 -8.58 7.99 -11.26
C ASP A 40 -8.41 8.40 -9.79
N ASP A 41 -9.03 9.51 -9.41
CA ASP A 41 -8.96 10.06 -8.05
C ASP A 41 -9.61 9.16 -6.99
N ALA A 42 -10.45 8.21 -7.39
CA ALA A 42 -11.12 7.29 -6.49
C ALA A 42 -11.40 5.95 -7.16
N ALA A 43 -11.43 4.90 -6.36
CA ALA A 43 -11.93 3.60 -6.82
C ALA A 43 -13.46 3.60 -6.91
N VAL A 44 -13.99 3.08 -8.00
CA VAL A 44 -15.44 2.86 -8.18
C VAL A 44 -15.69 1.36 -8.13
N LEU A 45 -16.41 0.92 -7.12
CA LEU A 45 -16.62 -0.48 -6.82
C LEU A 45 -18.11 -0.83 -6.84
N VAL A 46 -18.44 -2.02 -7.28
CA VAL A 46 -19.79 -2.58 -7.13
C VAL A 46 -19.83 -3.36 -5.81
N PRO A 47 -20.48 -2.85 -4.76
CA PRO A 47 -20.50 -3.54 -3.49
C PRO A 47 -21.36 -4.81 -3.57
N PRO A 48 -20.99 -5.89 -2.86
CA PRO A 48 -21.88 -7.03 -2.69
C PRO A 48 -23.11 -6.64 -1.88
N ALA A 49 -24.19 -7.42 -2.00
CA ALA A 49 -25.40 -7.23 -1.19
C ALA A 49 -25.11 -7.49 0.31
N GLY A 50 -25.80 -6.76 1.18
CA GLY A 50 -25.71 -6.95 2.62
C GLY A 50 -25.11 -5.74 3.34
N LYS A 51 -24.65 -5.98 4.57
CA LYS A 51 -23.99 -4.97 5.39
C LYS A 51 -22.52 -4.83 5.02
N MET A 52 -22.00 -3.63 5.10
CA MET A 52 -20.60 -3.31 4.89
C MET A 52 -19.92 -2.94 6.20
N ALA A 53 -18.75 -3.51 6.47
CA ALA A 53 -17.87 -3.10 7.54
C ALA A 53 -16.73 -2.28 6.96
N VAL A 54 -16.37 -1.19 7.61
CA VAL A 54 -15.28 -0.29 7.23
C VAL A 54 -14.43 -0.03 8.46
N SER A 55 -13.11 -0.13 8.30
CA SER A 55 -12.14 0.18 9.34
C SER A 55 -10.99 0.99 8.75
N THR A 56 -10.39 1.84 9.55
CA THR A 56 -9.17 2.58 9.20
C THR A 56 -8.15 2.41 10.30
N ASP A 57 -6.92 2.09 9.93
CA ASP A 57 -5.82 1.96 10.87
C ASP A 57 -4.56 2.64 10.30
N GLY A 58 -3.76 3.20 11.19
CA GLY A 58 -2.47 3.81 10.86
C GLY A 58 -1.34 3.04 11.53
N PHE A 59 -0.24 2.86 10.80
CA PHE A 59 0.90 2.07 11.28
C PHE A 59 2.16 2.92 11.33
N ILE A 60 2.76 2.98 12.51
CA ILE A 60 4.07 3.58 12.75
C ILE A 60 4.87 2.56 13.55
N VAL A 61 5.98 2.08 12.98
CA VAL A 61 6.88 1.16 13.66
C VAL A 61 8.33 1.50 13.36
N SER A 62 9.17 1.49 14.38
CA SER A 62 10.60 1.70 14.25
C SER A 62 11.36 0.57 14.98
N PRO A 63 12.23 -0.14 14.26
CA PRO A 63 12.53 -0.02 12.83
C PRO A 63 11.37 -0.51 11.94
N ALA A 64 11.26 0.03 10.72
CA ALA A 64 10.23 -0.38 9.76
C ALA A 64 10.41 -1.81 9.24
N PHE A 65 11.60 -2.36 9.36
CA PHE A 65 11.97 -3.75 9.07
C PHE A 65 12.36 -4.45 10.37
N PHE A 66 11.77 -5.59 10.62
CA PHE A 66 11.94 -6.34 11.87
C PHE A 66 11.93 -7.85 11.62
N PRO A 67 12.37 -8.68 12.57
CA PRO A 67 12.27 -10.14 12.43
C PRO A 67 10.81 -10.57 12.17
N GLY A 68 10.61 -11.28 11.08
CA GLY A 68 9.29 -11.79 10.68
C GLY A 68 8.52 -10.91 9.70
N GLY A 69 8.99 -9.68 9.39
CA GLY A 69 8.32 -8.84 8.42
C GLY A 69 8.80 -7.40 8.35
N ASN A 70 7.93 -6.54 7.85
CA ASN A 70 8.11 -5.11 7.79
C ASN A 70 6.76 -4.39 7.96
N ILE A 71 6.80 -3.06 7.96
CA ILE A 71 5.59 -2.25 8.12
C ILE A 71 4.53 -2.54 7.05
N GLY A 72 4.93 -2.93 5.84
CA GLY A 72 4.01 -3.28 4.75
C GLY A 72 3.19 -4.52 5.09
N LYS A 73 3.83 -5.60 5.51
CA LYS A 73 3.14 -6.80 6.00
C LYS A 73 2.24 -6.49 7.19
N LEU A 74 2.77 -5.74 8.15
CA LEU A 74 2.04 -5.36 9.37
C LEU A 74 0.76 -4.58 9.03
N SER A 75 0.82 -3.63 8.12
CA SER A 75 -0.32 -2.79 7.74
C SER A 75 -1.47 -3.60 7.13
N ILE A 76 -1.16 -4.52 6.24
CA ILE A 76 -2.16 -5.42 5.65
C ILE A 76 -2.75 -6.35 6.72
N CYS A 77 -1.91 -7.02 7.49
CA CYS A 77 -2.36 -7.94 8.53
C CYS A 77 -3.25 -7.26 9.58
N GLY A 78 -2.83 -6.11 10.08
CA GLY A 78 -3.58 -5.39 11.13
C GLY A 78 -4.95 -4.93 10.65
N THR A 79 -5.03 -4.37 9.45
CA THR A 79 -6.28 -3.88 8.87
C THR A 79 -7.24 -5.04 8.54
N VAL A 80 -6.73 -6.12 7.99
CA VAL A 80 -7.52 -7.33 7.71
C VAL A 80 -8.04 -7.97 9.00
N ASN A 81 -7.22 -8.01 10.03
CA ASN A 81 -7.61 -8.57 11.33
C ASN A 81 -8.79 -7.82 11.96
N ASP A 82 -8.83 -6.51 11.89
CA ASP A 82 -9.94 -5.71 12.43
C ASP A 82 -11.27 -6.06 11.74
N LEU A 83 -11.27 -6.20 10.42
CA LEU A 83 -12.45 -6.62 9.67
C LEU A 83 -12.85 -8.06 10.03
N ALA A 84 -11.89 -8.97 10.14
CA ALA A 84 -12.13 -10.36 10.50
C ALA A 84 -12.72 -10.50 11.92
N CYS A 85 -12.25 -9.70 12.87
CA CYS A 85 -12.81 -9.65 14.23
C CYS A 85 -14.29 -9.26 14.26
N MET A 86 -14.75 -8.49 13.27
CA MET A 86 -16.16 -8.13 13.13
C MET A 86 -16.98 -9.16 12.33
N GLY A 87 -16.37 -10.28 11.94
CA GLY A 87 -17.01 -11.31 11.13
C GLY A 87 -17.18 -10.90 9.66
N ALA A 88 -16.52 -9.85 9.23
CA ALA A 88 -16.56 -9.39 7.84
C ALA A 88 -15.55 -10.17 6.98
N LYS A 89 -15.87 -10.29 5.68
CA LYS A 89 -14.92 -10.77 4.68
C LYS A 89 -14.14 -9.56 4.15
N PRO A 90 -12.84 -9.46 4.39
CA PRO A 90 -12.02 -8.39 3.82
C PRO A 90 -12.01 -8.50 2.29
N MET A 91 -12.22 -7.40 1.58
CA MET A 91 -12.27 -7.37 0.11
C MET A 91 -11.35 -6.31 -0.49
N TYR A 92 -11.44 -5.08 0.01
CA TYR A 92 -10.75 -3.93 -0.57
C TYR A 92 -10.02 -3.15 0.51
N LEU A 93 -8.87 -2.60 0.14
CA LEU A 93 -8.08 -1.70 0.97
C LEU A 93 -7.81 -0.40 0.21
N THR A 94 -7.80 0.70 0.91
CA THR A 94 -7.12 1.92 0.50
C THR A 94 -5.80 2.01 1.26
N CYS A 95 -4.78 2.58 0.64
CA CYS A 95 -3.46 2.68 1.24
C CYS A 95 -2.88 4.07 1.07
N ALA A 96 -2.65 4.78 2.16
CA ALA A 96 -1.94 6.04 2.17
C ALA A 96 -0.52 5.84 2.72
N PHE A 97 0.46 6.41 2.04
CA PHE A 97 1.85 6.44 2.48
C PHE A 97 2.24 7.84 2.94
N VAL A 98 2.78 7.95 4.13
CA VAL A 98 3.51 9.13 4.59
C VAL A 98 4.98 8.71 4.69
N ILE A 99 5.81 9.27 3.81
CA ILE A 99 7.18 8.81 3.62
C ILE A 99 8.13 9.95 3.96
N GLU A 100 9.09 9.69 4.85
CA GLU A 100 10.11 10.63 5.21
C GLU A 100 11.03 10.92 4.01
N GLU A 101 11.38 12.20 3.83
CA GLU A 101 12.38 12.58 2.83
C GLU A 101 13.71 11.88 3.10
N GLY A 102 14.33 11.36 2.06
CA GLY A 102 15.56 10.58 2.17
C GLY A 102 15.34 9.07 2.38
N PHE A 103 14.09 8.61 2.53
CA PHE A 103 13.83 7.18 2.65
C PHE A 103 14.31 6.44 1.39
N PRO A 104 15.07 5.33 1.52
CA PRO A 104 15.62 4.62 0.38
C PRO A 104 14.49 4.03 -0.50
N MET A 105 14.54 4.28 -1.80
CA MET A 105 13.56 3.80 -2.76
C MET A 105 13.50 2.26 -2.80
N GLU A 106 14.65 1.61 -2.70
CA GLU A 106 14.75 0.15 -2.61
C GLU A 106 13.96 -0.41 -1.41
N LYS A 107 14.03 0.25 -0.26
CA LYS A 107 13.29 -0.13 0.94
C LYS A 107 11.78 0.06 0.79
N LEU A 108 11.38 1.13 0.12
CA LEU A 108 9.96 1.35 -0.21
C LEU A 108 9.43 0.23 -1.13
N GLU A 109 10.22 -0.18 -2.10
CA GLU A 109 9.86 -1.28 -3.00
C GLU A 109 9.74 -2.62 -2.25
N GLU A 110 10.64 -2.92 -1.32
CA GLU A 110 10.54 -4.10 -0.44
C GLU A 110 9.24 -4.07 0.40
N ILE A 111 8.85 -2.90 0.90
CA ILE A 111 7.59 -2.72 1.63
C ILE A 111 6.40 -3.00 0.72
N ALA A 112 6.37 -2.42 -0.48
CA ALA A 112 5.29 -2.64 -1.45
C ALA A 112 5.21 -4.11 -1.88
N ALA A 113 6.32 -4.78 -2.10
CA ALA A 113 6.37 -6.20 -2.41
C ALA A 113 5.80 -7.07 -1.27
N ALA A 114 6.11 -6.73 -0.03
CA ALA A 114 5.55 -7.43 1.14
C ALA A 114 4.03 -7.20 1.26
N MET A 115 3.55 -6.00 0.95
CA MET A 115 2.12 -5.69 0.92
C MET A 115 1.41 -6.48 -0.18
N GLU A 116 1.97 -6.53 -1.38
CA GLU A 116 1.44 -7.33 -2.50
C GLU A 116 1.27 -8.80 -2.10
N LYS A 117 2.32 -9.41 -1.57
CA LYS A 117 2.31 -10.80 -1.12
C LYS A 117 1.25 -11.04 -0.05
N THR A 118 1.22 -10.20 0.97
CA THR A 118 0.29 -10.34 2.10
C THR A 118 -1.16 -10.09 1.68
N ALA A 119 -1.42 -9.13 0.80
CA ALA A 119 -2.73 -8.87 0.24
C ALA A 119 -3.26 -10.07 -0.57
N LYS A 120 -2.40 -10.70 -1.37
CA LYS A 120 -2.75 -11.92 -2.10
C LYS A 120 -3.09 -13.08 -1.15
N GLU A 121 -2.31 -13.27 -0.09
CA GLU A 121 -2.57 -14.30 0.94
C GLU A 121 -3.91 -14.05 1.65
N ALA A 122 -4.24 -12.80 1.93
CA ALA A 122 -5.49 -12.41 2.58
C ALA A 122 -6.70 -12.36 1.64
N GLY A 123 -6.49 -12.42 0.33
CA GLY A 123 -7.54 -12.32 -0.67
C GLY A 123 -8.14 -10.92 -0.81
N VAL A 124 -7.36 -9.87 -0.51
CA VAL A 124 -7.77 -8.46 -0.61
C VAL A 124 -7.06 -7.74 -1.74
N ARG A 125 -7.66 -6.67 -2.23
CA ARG A 125 -7.09 -5.80 -3.28
C ARG A 125 -6.89 -4.38 -2.75
N ILE A 126 -5.76 -3.78 -3.09
CA ILE A 126 -5.54 -2.35 -2.88
C ILE A 126 -6.10 -1.62 -4.09
N VAL A 127 -7.12 -0.80 -3.87
CA VAL A 127 -7.93 -0.21 -4.96
C VAL A 127 -7.76 1.29 -5.09
N SER A 128 -7.19 1.95 -4.10
CA SER A 128 -6.91 3.38 -4.12
C SER A 128 -5.84 3.71 -3.08
N GLY A 129 -5.23 4.87 -3.18
CA GLY A 129 -4.25 5.31 -2.20
C GLY A 129 -3.81 6.75 -2.41
N ASP A 130 -2.89 7.16 -1.56
CA ASP A 130 -2.27 8.48 -1.59
C ASP A 130 -0.82 8.40 -1.10
N THR A 131 -0.02 9.38 -1.49
CA THR A 131 1.37 9.50 -1.06
C THR A 131 1.83 10.96 -0.96
#